data_d1b27c63adcb16318c47694fa507afa9
#
_entry.id   d1b27c63adcb16318c47694fa507afa9
#
_cell.length_a   1.000
_cell.length_b   1.000
_cell.length_c   1.000
_cell.angle_alpha   90.00
_cell.angle_beta   90.00
_cell.angle_gamma   90.00
#
_symmetry.space_group_name_H-M   'P 1'
#
loop_
_entity.id
_entity.type
_entity.pdbx_description
1 polymer ?
#
loop_
_entity_poly.entity_id
_entity_poly.type
_entity_poly.pdbx_seq_one_letter_code
_entity_poly.pdbx_strand_id
1 'polypeptide(L)'
;MREILIEPVEVLIIDLENTCMHEAERPENYHGQIIEIGAAWVTPTGEVLEKFSTLVQAENPVTEFCTELLGITQADVDGGLLFADAMQALAEFATRHSSRTWGSWGAADLKSLNHDCAHHGLESPLAGWEHRNIKKEWAKARKIKQVGMKKALEIARIDLEGPHHRALSDVLNIVKLYAAGWPALHNLPKADPDFMQGRPEIIELTGGAR
;
A
#
# COMPACT_ATOMS: atom_id res chain seq x y z
N MET A 1 -4.30 -34.80 21.73
CA MET A 1 -4.35 -33.36 21.42
C MET A 1 -4.28 -33.24 19.92
N ARG A 2 -5.32 -32.78 19.24
CA ARG A 2 -5.26 -32.49 17.80
C ARG A 2 -4.52 -31.14 17.68
N GLU A 3 -3.35 -31.13 17.05
CA GLU A 3 -2.76 -29.91 16.55
C GLU A 3 -3.76 -29.29 15.57
N ILE A 4 -4.28 -28.13 15.93
CA ILE A 4 -5.02 -27.29 14.99
C ILE A 4 -3.92 -26.74 14.08
N LEU A 5 -3.72 -27.39 12.93
CA LEU A 5 -2.98 -26.77 11.82
C LEU A 5 -3.82 -25.57 11.39
N ILE A 6 -3.44 -24.40 11.86
CA ILE A 6 -3.93 -23.14 11.29
C ILE A 6 -3.32 -23.09 9.90
N GLU A 7 -4.13 -23.41 8.90
CA GLU A 7 -3.72 -23.25 7.50
C GLU A 7 -3.29 -21.79 7.30
N PRO A 8 -2.15 -21.56 6.68
CA PRO A 8 -1.68 -20.21 6.44
C PRO A 8 -2.67 -19.48 5.54
N VAL A 9 -3.28 -18.43 6.08
CA VAL A 9 -4.37 -17.68 5.44
C VAL A 9 -3.79 -16.74 4.38
N GLU A 10 -4.37 -16.79 3.17
CA GLU A 10 -4.09 -15.82 2.11
C GLU A 10 -4.39 -14.40 2.58
N VAL A 11 -3.67 -13.43 2.04
CA VAL A 11 -3.81 -12.00 2.39
C VAL A 11 -3.98 -11.19 1.11
N LEU A 12 -4.91 -10.26 1.12
CA LEU A 12 -5.06 -9.25 0.10
C LEU A 12 -4.10 -8.09 0.40
N ILE A 13 -3.12 -7.84 -0.47
CA ILE A 13 -2.22 -6.68 -0.35
C ILE A 13 -2.75 -5.58 -1.25
N ILE A 14 -2.87 -4.36 -0.71
CA ILE A 14 -3.38 -3.19 -1.42
C ILE A 14 -2.41 -2.02 -1.25
N ASP A 15 -2.27 -1.25 -2.28
CA ASP A 15 -1.63 0.07 -2.30
C ASP A 15 -2.48 1.03 -3.12
N LEU A 16 -2.53 2.30 -2.71
CA LEU A 16 -3.37 3.34 -3.30
C LEU A 16 -2.52 4.56 -3.64
N GLU A 17 -2.69 5.08 -4.87
CA GLU A 17 -2.16 6.39 -5.21
C GLU A 17 -3.26 7.43 -5.14
N ASN A 18 -2.91 8.61 -4.64
CA ASN A 18 -3.85 9.70 -4.42
C ASN A 18 -3.42 10.97 -5.16
N THR A 19 -4.38 11.83 -5.52
CA THR A 19 -4.04 13.19 -5.94
C THR A 19 -3.18 13.85 -4.89
N CYS A 20 -2.17 14.58 -5.32
CA CYS A 20 -1.24 15.26 -4.43
C CYS A 20 -0.80 16.61 -5.00
N MET A 21 -0.24 17.46 -4.15
CA MET A 21 0.28 18.77 -4.51
C MET A 21 1.39 19.18 -3.54
N HIS A 22 2.15 20.20 -3.89
CA HIS A 22 3.14 20.77 -2.98
C HIS A 22 2.49 21.21 -1.67
N GLU A 23 3.19 20.98 -0.56
CA GLU A 23 2.69 21.35 0.77
C GLU A 23 2.36 22.85 0.88
N ALA A 24 3.18 23.71 0.25
CA ALA A 24 2.97 25.16 0.23
C ALA A 24 1.72 25.62 -0.55
N GLU A 25 1.20 24.78 -1.45
CA GLU A 25 0.02 25.06 -2.27
C GLU A 25 -1.25 24.39 -1.73
N ARG A 26 -1.07 23.57 -0.69
CA ARG A 26 -2.14 22.73 -0.13
C ARG A 26 -3.14 23.56 0.66
N PRO A 27 -4.43 23.60 0.26
CA PRO A 27 -5.48 24.18 1.08
C PRO A 27 -5.59 23.52 2.46
N GLU A 28 -6.04 24.26 3.47
CA GLU A 28 -6.14 23.74 4.85
C GLU A 28 -6.97 22.45 4.96
N ASN A 29 -8.01 22.33 4.15
CA ASN A 29 -8.90 21.16 4.13
C ASN A 29 -8.63 20.20 2.95
N TYR A 30 -7.45 20.27 2.34
CA TYR A 30 -7.13 19.39 1.22
C TYR A 30 -7.00 17.94 1.69
N HIS A 31 -7.70 17.08 1.01
CA HIS A 31 -7.55 15.63 1.11
C HIS A 31 -7.26 15.06 -0.28
N GLY A 32 -6.20 14.28 -0.40
CA GLY A 32 -5.91 13.59 -1.65
C GLY A 32 -6.94 12.50 -1.92
N GLN A 33 -7.47 12.45 -3.15
CA GLN A 33 -8.46 11.46 -3.58
C GLN A 33 -7.77 10.32 -4.34
N ILE A 34 -8.28 9.11 -4.19
CA ILE A 34 -7.75 7.90 -4.84
C ILE A 34 -7.86 8.04 -6.36
N ILE A 35 -6.74 7.87 -7.06
CA ILE A 35 -6.62 7.88 -8.53
C ILE A 35 -6.06 6.59 -9.13
N GLU A 36 -5.44 5.73 -8.33
CA GLU A 36 -5.05 4.37 -8.74
C GLU A 36 -5.21 3.41 -7.57
N ILE A 37 -5.67 2.20 -7.88
CA ILE A 37 -5.77 1.08 -6.94
C ILE A 37 -4.94 -0.05 -7.50
N GLY A 38 -4.00 -0.55 -6.71
CA GLY A 38 -3.28 -1.79 -6.95
C GLY A 38 -3.62 -2.81 -5.87
N ALA A 39 -3.85 -4.06 -6.26
CA ALA A 39 -4.09 -5.13 -5.30
C ALA A 39 -3.54 -6.47 -5.79
N ALA A 40 -3.20 -7.34 -4.86
CA ALA A 40 -2.85 -8.72 -5.16
C ALA A 40 -3.28 -9.66 -4.02
N TRP A 41 -3.86 -10.79 -4.38
CA TRP A 41 -4.00 -11.91 -3.48
C TRP A 41 -2.70 -12.70 -3.41
N VAL A 42 -2.24 -12.96 -2.20
CA VAL A 42 -0.96 -13.62 -1.98
C VAL A 42 -1.06 -14.73 -0.94
N THR A 43 -0.28 -15.79 -1.15
CA THR A 43 -0.08 -16.80 -0.12
C THR A 43 0.77 -16.24 1.02
N PRO A 44 0.77 -16.87 2.20
CA PRO A 44 1.66 -16.50 3.29
C PRO A 44 3.15 -16.52 2.95
N THR A 45 3.53 -17.28 1.93
CA THR A 45 4.91 -17.36 1.44
C THR A 45 5.25 -16.31 0.39
N GLY A 46 4.26 -15.47 0.02
CA GLY A 46 4.43 -14.37 -0.93
C GLY A 46 4.30 -14.76 -2.40
N GLU A 47 3.70 -15.92 -2.69
CA GLU A 47 3.30 -16.24 -4.04
C GLU A 47 2.08 -15.40 -4.42
N VAL A 48 2.15 -14.72 -5.57
CA VAL A 48 1.05 -13.92 -6.10
C VAL A 48 0.06 -14.83 -6.82
N LEU A 49 -1.16 -14.91 -6.31
CA LEU A 49 -2.25 -15.73 -6.87
C LEU A 49 -2.99 -14.98 -7.97
N GLU A 50 -3.41 -13.75 -7.67
CA GLU A 50 -4.13 -12.88 -8.60
C GLU A 50 -3.70 -11.43 -8.40
N LYS A 51 -3.89 -10.61 -9.45
CA LYS A 51 -3.57 -9.18 -9.46
C LYS A 51 -4.77 -8.38 -9.93
N PHE A 52 -4.88 -7.16 -9.41
CA PHE A 52 -5.87 -6.17 -9.78
C PHE A 52 -5.21 -4.81 -9.90
N SER A 53 -5.59 -4.02 -10.90
CA SER A 53 -5.18 -2.62 -11.02
C SER A 53 -6.25 -1.86 -11.78
N THR A 54 -6.56 -0.65 -11.32
CA THR A 54 -7.44 0.28 -12.02
C THR A 54 -7.09 1.71 -11.72
N LEU A 55 -7.28 2.59 -12.71
CA LEU A 55 -7.31 4.02 -12.50
C LEU A 55 -8.71 4.44 -12.07
N VAL A 56 -8.81 5.51 -11.29
CA VAL A 56 -10.06 5.99 -10.68
C VAL A 56 -10.19 7.48 -10.99
N GLN A 57 -11.37 7.90 -11.42
CA GLN A 57 -11.71 9.32 -11.58
C GLN A 57 -11.76 10.01 -10.22
N ALA A 58 -11.21 11.22 -10.16
CA ALA A 58 -11.18 12.06 -8.98
C ALA A 58 -11.75 13.44 -9.30
N GLU A 59 -12.33 14.10 -8.28
CA GLU A 59 -12.81 15.48 -8.37
C GLU A 59 -11.66 16.49 -8.27
N ASN A 60 -10.62 16.12 -7.50
CA ASN A 60 -9.40 16.91 -7.40
C ASN A 60 -8.61 16.84 -8.72
N PRO A 61 -8.06 17.96 -9.19
CA PRO A 61 -7.18 17.95 -10.35
C PRO A 61 -5.86 17.21 -10.05
N VAL A 62 -5.33 16.54 -11.06
CA VAL A 62 -3.97 15.98 -11.03
C VAL A 62 -3.00 17.14 -11.34
N THR A 63 -2.27 17.58 -10.32
CA THR A 63 -1.29 18.66 -10.47
C THR A 63 -0.06 18.19 -11.25
N GLU A 64 0.74 19.13 -11.77
CA GLU A 64 2.02 18.81 -12.41
C GLU A 64 2.95 18.04 -11.44
N PHE A 65 3.02 18.47 -10.18
CA PHE A 65 3.74 17.78 -9.11
C PHE A 65 3.27 16.32 -8.94
N CYS A 66 1.95 16.09 -8.97
CA CYS A 66 1.37 14.76 -8.87
C CYS A 66 1.77 13.89 -10.07
N THR A 67 1.69 14.45 -11.28
CA THR A 67 2.13 13.76 -12.50
C THR A 67 3.61 13.43 -12.49
N GLU A 68 4.47 14.36 -12.08
CA GLU A 68 5.91 14.12 -11.96
C GLU A 68 6.25 13.01 -10.94
N LEU A 69 5.52 12.98 -9.82
CA LEU A 69 5.74 12.00 -8.75
C LEU A 69 5.24 10.60 -9.12
N LEU A 70 4.03 10.50 -9.67
CA LEU A 70 3.32 9.23 -9.87
C LEU A 70 3.38 8.72 -11.32
N GLY A 71 3.71 9.60 -12.26
CA GLY A 71 3.62 9.27 -13.70
C GLY A 71 2.17 9.11 -14.18
N ILE A 72 1.17 9.59 -13.43
CA ILE A 72 -0.25 9.55 -13.77
C ILE A 72 -0.66 10.95 -14.21
N THR A 73 -1.26 11.06 -15.39
CA THR A 73 -1.73 12.34 -15.94
C THR A 73 -3.21 12.57 -15.65
N GLN A 74 -3.67 13.81 -15.82
CA GLN A 74 -5.10 14.11 -15.76
C GLN A 74 -5.91 13.25 -16.75
N ALA A 75 -5.41 13.09 -17.97
CA ALA A 75 -6.08 12.28 -19.00
C ALA A 75 -6.22 10.80 -18.59
N ASP A 76 -5.23 10.26 -17.87
CA ASP A 76 -5.29 8.89 -17.33
C ASP A 76 -6.41 8.77 -16.29
N VAL A 77 -6.50 9.75 -15.38
CA VAL A 77 -7.54 9.81 -14.34
C VAL A 77 -8.92 10.02 -14.95
N ASP A 78 -9.06 10.91 -15.91
CA ASP A 78 -10.33 11.14 -16.64
C ASP A 78 -10.81 9.89 -17.39
N GLY A 79 -9.89 9.04 -17.85
CA GLY A 79 -10.16 7.74 -18.49
C GLY A 79 -10.39 6.59 -17.52
N GLY A 80 -10.21 6.82 -16.20
CA GLY A 80 -10.39 5.81 -15.17
C GLY A 80 -11.86 5.47 -14.89
N LEU A 81 -12.09 4.49 -14.02
CA LEU A 81 -13.44 4.15 -13.56
C LEU A 81 -14.01 5.26 -12.66
N LEU A 82 -15.30 5.43 -12.67
CA LEU A 82 -15.98 6.20 -11.63
C LEU A 82 -15.67 5.57 -10.27
N PHE A 83 -15.58 6.38 -9.22
CA PHE A 83 -15.20 5.89 -7.89
C PHE A 83 -16.09 4.72 -7.42
N ALA A 84 -17.41 4.79 -7.62
CA ALA A 84 -18.33 3.73 -7.25
C ALA A 84 -18.05 2.41 -8.00
N ASP A 85 -17.77 2.50 -9.30
CA ASP A 85 -17.47 1.33 -10.13
C ASP A 85 -16.11 0.71 -9.74
N ALA A 86 -15.12 1.54 -9.40
CA ALA A 86 -13.83 1.09 -8.90
C ALA A 86 -13.96 0.37 -7.55
N MET A 87 -14.79 0.87 -6.64
CA MET A 87 -15.09 0.22 -5.36
C MET A 87 -15.82 -1.11 -5.56
N GLN A 88 -16.77 -1.17 -6.49
CA GLN A 88 -17.43 -2.42 -6.84
C GLN A 88 -16.43 -3.45 -7.42
N ALA A 89 -15.59 -3.04 -8.35
CA ALA A 89 -14.57 -3.92 -8.94
C ALA A 89 -13.56 -4.42 -7.88
N LEU A 90 -13.16 -3.56 -6.93
CA LEU A 90 -12.32 -3.96 -5.81
C LEU A 90 -13.04 -4.95 -4.88
N ALA A 91 -14.34 -4.75 -4.60
CA ALA A 91 -15.14 -5.68 -3.80
C ALA A 91 -15.24 -7.06 -4.46
N GLU A 92 -15.49 -7.09 -5.77
CA GLU A 92 -15.56 -8.33 -6.55
C GLU A 92 -14.21 -9.06 -6.54
N PHE A 93 -13.10 -8.33 -6.71
CA PHE A 93 -11.76 -8.89 -6.62
C PHE A 93 -11.45 -9.40 -5.20
N ALA A 94 -11.78 -8.62 -4.19
CA ALA A 94 -11.53 -8.96 -2.79
C ALA A 94 -12.31 -10.22 -2.36
N THR A 95 -13.49 -10.47 -2.92
CA THR A 95 -14.31 -11.63 -2.55
C THR A 95 -13.97 -12.92 -3.27
N ARG A 96 -12.99 -12.94 -4.18
CA ARG A 96 -12.57 -14.15 -4.91
C ARG A 96 -11.97 -15.22 -4.01
N HIS A 97 -11.41 -14.80 -2.87
CA HIS A 97 -10.86 -15.69 -1.85
C HIS A 97 -11.65 -15.60 -0.55
N SER A 98 -11.53 -16.63 0.30
CA SER A 98 -12.32 -16.74 1.54
C SER A 98 -11.78 -15.89 2.68
N SER A 99 -10.50 -15.51 2.62
CA SER A 99 -9.87 -14.66 3.64
C SER A 99 -10.57 -13.31 3.76
N ARG A 100 -10.55 -12.75 4.96
CA ARG A 100 -11.05 -11.41 5.27
C ARG A 100 -9.96 -10.56 5.94
N THR A 101 -8.73 -10.81 5.52
CA THR A 101 -7.55 -10.08 5.97
C THR A 101 -6.91 -9.38 4.78
N TRP A 102 -6.61 -8.10 4.92
CA TRP A 102 -5.86 -7.33 3.95
C TRP A 102 -4.73 -6.54 4.59
N GLY A 103 -3.76 -6.11 3.82
CA GLY A 103 -2.61 -5.38 4.33
C GLY A 103 -2.13 -4.30 3.37
N SER A 104 -1.46 -3.29 3.93
CA SER A 104 -0.81 -2.23 3.16
C SER A 104 0.49 -1.77 3.83
N TRP A 105 1.29 -0.95 3.11
CA TRP A 105 2.55 -0.43 3.66
C TRP A 105 2.31 0.75 4.60
N GLY A 106 1.60 0.52 5.69
CA GLY A 106 1.26 1.51 6.70
C GLY A 106 -0.23 1.53 7.01
N ALA A 107 -0.74 2.69 7.39
CA ALA A 107 -2.17 2.89 7.66
C ALA A 107 -2.77 4.00 6.76
N ALA A 108 -2.00 4.54 5.82
CA ALA A 108 -2.45 5.62 4.95
C ALA A 108 -3.56 5.12 4.02
N ASP A 109 -3.35 3.95 3.38
CA ASP A 109 -4.30 3.36 2.46
C ASP A 109 -5.66 3.08 3.11
N LEU A 110 -5.66 2.51 4.33
CA LEU A 110 -6.88 2.31 5.10
C LEU A 110 -7.63 3.64 5.35
N LYS A 111 -6.90 4.69 5.70
CA LYS A 111 -7.50 6.00 5.95
C LYS A 111 -8.05 6.60 4.66
N SER A 112 -7.29 6.54 3.58
CA SER A 112 -7.66 7.06 2.27
C SER A 112 -8.92 6.37 1.75
N LEU A 113 -8.94 5.03 1.77
CA LEU A 113 -10.09 4.23 1.35
C LEU A 113 -11.36 4.58 2.14
N ASN A 114 -11.26 4.64 3.46
CA ASN A 114 -12.41 4.96 4.30
C ASN A 114 -12.89 6.39 4.13
N HIS A 115 -11.95 7.35 3.96
CA HIS A 115 -12.29 8.75 3.73
C HIS A 115 -13.04 8.93 2.40
N ASP A 116 -12.51 8.39 1.32
CA ASP A 116 -13.11 8.57 -0.01
C ASP A 116 -14.44 7.80 -0.12
N CYS A 117 -14.56 6.62 0.46
CA CYS A 117 -15.84 5.94 0.56
C CYS A 117 -16.88 6.80 1.31
N ALA A 118 -16.51 7.40 2.44
CA ALA A 118 -17.39 8.28 3.19
C ALA A 118 -17.77 9.56 2.40
N HIS A 119 -16.80 10.16 1.67
CA HIS A 119 -17.01 11.30 0.80
C HIS A 119 -18.07 11.02 -0.27
N HIS A 120 -18.02 9.84 -0.89
CA HIS A 120 -18.96 9.41 -1.90
C HIS A 120 -20.23 8.73 -1.34
N GLY A 121 -20.41 8.70 -0.01
CA GLY A 121 -21.58 8.08 0.64
C GLY A 121 -21.65 6.56 0.46
N LEU A 122 -20.50 5.89 0.28
CA LEU A 122 -20.39 4.45 0.11
C LEU A 122 -19.80 3.79 1.36
N GLU A 123 -20.16 2.54 1.57
CA GLU A 123 -19.46 1.68 2.52
C GLU A 123 -18.15 1.17 1.88
N SER A 124 -17.08 1.10 2.66
CA SER A 124 -15.80 0.53 2.19
C SER A 124 -15.99 -0.93 1.77
N PRO A 125 -15.46 -1.35 0.60
CA PRO A 125 -15.53 -2.74 0.15
C PRO A 125 -14.82 -3.72 1.09
N LEU A 126 -14.00 -3.21 2.01
CA LEU A 126 -13.27 -3.97 3.02
C LEU A 126 -13.78 -3.70 4.44
N ALA A 127 -15.01 -3.18 4.58
CA ALA A 127 -15.62 -2.96 5.88
C ALA A 127 -15.69 -4.26 6.67
N GLY A 128 -15.29 -4.21 7.95
CA GLY A 128 -15.25 -5.40 8.81
C GLY A 128 -14.09 -6.36 8.58
N TRP A 129 -13.22 -6.11 7.60
CA TRP A 129 -12.02 -6.91 7.38
C TRP A 129 -10.90 -6.52 8.34
N GLU A 130 -10.07 -7.48 8.72
CA GLU A 130 -8.86 -7.21 9.48
C GLU A 130 -7.81 -6.51 8.61
N HIS A 131 -7.38 -5.31 9.02
CA HIS A 131 -6.28 -4.60 8.35
C HIS A 131 -4.95 -4.86 9.05
N ARG A 132 -3.97 -5.31 8.29
CA ARG A 132 -2.58 -5.51 8.74
C ARG A 132 -1.70 -4.35 8.27
N ASN A 133 -1.10 -3.64 9.21
CA ASN A 133 -0.08 -2.65 8.92
C ASN A 133 1.27 -3.37 8.72
N ILE A 134 1.56 -3.77 7.46
CA ILE A 134 2.75 -4.55 7.11
C ILE A 134 4.03 -3.80 7.46
N LYS A 135 4.08 -2.48 7.24
CA LYS A 135 5.20 -1.61 7.63
C LYS A 135 5.53 -1.73 9.12
N LYS A 136 4.51 -1.69 9.97
CA LYS A 136 4.67 -1.81 11.43
C LYS A 136 5.15 -3.21 11.82
N GLU A 137 4.55 -4.25 11.24
CA GLU A 137 4.92 -5.64 11.52
C GLU A 137 6.36 -5.93 11.06
N TRP A 138 6.71 -5.50 9.85
CA TRP A 138 8.02 -5.65 9.27
C TRP A 138 9.11 -4.95 10.10
N ALA A 139 8.88 -3.70 10.51
CA ALA A 139 9.81 -2.94 11.34
C ALA A 139 9.97 -3.57 12.75
N LYS A 140 8.85 -4.02 13.35
CA LYS A 140 8.85 -4.69 14.66
C LYS A 140 9.68 -5.99 14.61
N ALA A 141 9.51 -6.78 13.56
CA ALA A 141 10.27 -8.03 13.37
C ALA A 141 11.79 -7.79 13.32
N ARG A 142 12.22 -6.67 12.76
CA ARG A 142 13.63 -6.28 12.63
C ARG A 142 14.15 -5.41 13.77
N LYS A 143 13.27 -5.03 14.72
CA LYS A 143 13.60 -4.16 15.86
C LYS A 143 14.16 -2.79 15.41
N ILE A 144 13.61 -2.25 14.34
CA ILE A 144 13.97 -0.92 13.80
C ILE A 144 12.75 0.01 13.80
N LYS A 145 12.96 1.29 13.55
CA LYS A 145 11.89 2.25 13.29
C LYS A 145 11.19 1.91 11.96
N GLN A 146 9.92 2.30 11.83
CA GLN A 146 9.21 2.19 10.57
C GLN A 146 9.88 3.08 9.51
N VAL A 147 10.02 2.55 8.30
CA VAL A 147 10.64 3.23 7.15
C VAL A 147 9.73 3.13 5.92
N GLY A 148 9.95 3.98 4.93
CA GLY A 148 9.29 3.90 3.63
C GLY A 148 9.58 2.57 2.92
N MET A 149 8.72 2.17 1.96
CA MET A 149 8.82 0.89 1.25
C MET A 149 10.16 0.73 0.53
N LYS A 150 10.60 1.74 -0.23
CA LYS A 150 11.89 1.75 -0.91
C LYS A 150 13.06 1.53 0.06
N LYS A 151 13.04 2.19 1.23
CA LYS A 151 14.08 2.01 2.25
C LYS A 151 14.04 0.61 2.87
N ALA A 152 12.85 0.04 3.03
CA ALA A 152 12.70 -1.34 3.52
C ALA A 152 13.28 -2.36 2.52
N LEU A 153 13.08 -2.16 1.22
CA LEU A 153 13.68 -2.99 0.17
C LEU A 153 15.22 -2.92 0.21
N GLU A 154 15.79 -1.71 0.34
CA GLU A 154 17.24 -1.54 0.49
C GLU A 154 17.78 -2.31 1.72
N ILE A 155 17.12 -2.18 2.87
CA ILE A 155 17.50 -2.91 4.10
C ILE A 155 17.39 -4.42 3.90
N ALA A 156 16.35 -4.89 3.20
CA ALA A 156 16.14 -6.29 2.89
C ALA A 156 17.06 -6.81 1.77
N ARG A 157 17.80 -5.93 1.08
CA ARG A 157 18.61 -6.24 -0.12
C ARG A 157 17.77 -6.85 -1.24
N ILE A 158 16.57 -6.30 -1.42
CA ILE A 158 15.62 -6.68 -2.47
C ILE A 158 15.58 -5.53 -3.48
N ASP A 159 15.73 -5.85 -4.75
CA ASP A 159 15.65 -4.86 -5.82
C ASP A 159 14.20 -4.38 -6.01
N LEU A 160 14.04 -3.06 -6.17
CA LEU A 160 12.78 -2.44 -6.54
C LEU A 160 12.38 -2.94 -7.94
N GLU A 161 11.13 -3.39 -8.08
CA GLU A 161 10.55 -3.83 -9.34
C GLU A 161 9.55 -2.80 -9.87
N GLY A 162 9.69 -2.47 -11.13
CA GLY A 162 8.81 -1.51 -11.79
C GLY A 162 8.97 -0.06 -11.33
N PRO A 163 8.14 0.84 -11.84
CA PRO A 163 8.14 2.23 -11.41
C PRO A 163 7.60 2.37 -9.98
N HIS A 164 8.33 3.09 -9.15
CA HIS A 164 7.86 3.46 -7.82
C HIS A 164 6.72 4.49 -7.92
N HIS A 165 5.80 4.49 -6.98
CA HIS A 165 4.57 5.28 -7.02
C HIS A 165 3.62 4.89 -8.16
N ARG A 166 3.54 3.59 -8.44
CA ARG A 166 2.46 2.98 -9.21
C ARG A 166 1.88 1.86 -8.36
N ALA A 167 0.61 1.96 -8.07
CA ALA A 167 -0.03 1.15 -7.04
C ALA A 167 0.22 -0.36 -7.18
N LEU A 168 0.08 -0.94 -8.37
CA LEU A 168 0.36 -2.36 -8.57
C LEU A 168 1.85 -2.71 -8.44
N SER A 169 2.76 -1.83 -8.90
CA SER A 169 4.21 -2.03 -8.71
C SER A 169 4.57 -2.02 -7.23
N ASP A 170 4.01 -1.09 -6.47
CA ASP A 170 4.27 -0.97 -5.04
C ASP A 170 3.67 -2.15 -4.28
N VAL A 171 2.48 -2.65 -4.65
CA VAL A 171 1.94 -3.92 -4.14
C VAL A 171 2.92 -5.07 -4.34
N LEU A 172 3.48 -5.25 -5.53
CA LEU A 172 4.42 -6.35 -5.80
C LEU A 172 5.71 -6.23 -4.98
N ASN A 173 6.19 -5.01 -4.74
CA ASN A 173 7.32 -4.75 -3.86
C ASN A 173 6.97 -5.00 -2.38
N ILE A 174 5.77 -4.63 -1.94
CA ILE A 174 5.27 -4.95 -0.59
C ILE A 174 5.17 -6.47 -0.40
N VAL A 175 4.71 -7.20 -1.41
CA VAL A 175 4.65 -8.67 -1.39
C VAL A 175 6.02 -9.29 -1.15
N LYS A 176 7.08 -8.79 -1.79
CA LYS A 176 8.46 -9.27 -1.55
C LYS A 176 8.89 -9.03 -0.11
N LEU A 177 8.57 -7.86 0.45
CA LEU A 177 8.87 -7.54 1.85
C LEU A 177 8.04 -8.41 2.81
N TYR A 178 6.79 -8.68 2.47
CA TYR A 178 5.89 -9.56 3.21
C TYR A 178 6.43 -11.00 3.21
N ALA A 179 6.76 -11.55 2.04
CA ALA A 179 7.36 -12.87 1.89
C ALA A 179 8.67 -13.02 2.70
N ALA A 180 9.54 -12.02 2.62
CA ALA A 180 10.79 -11.98 3.39
C ALA A 180 10.57 -11.84 4.91
N GLY A 181 9.36 -11.49 5.34
CA GLY A 181 9.01 -11.33 6.75
C GLY A 181 8.26 -12.50 7.38
N TRP A 182 7.58 -13.32 6.59
CA TRP A 182 6.59 -14.25 7.12
C TRP A 182 7.14 -15.56 7.71
N PRO A 183 7.98 -16.37 7.07
CA PRO A 183 8.49 -17.60 7.71
C PRO A 183 9.79 -17.38 8.46
N ALA A 184 10.47 -16.30 8.23
CA ALA A 184 11.82 -16.03 8.68
C ALA A 184 11.92 -15.03 9.83
N LEU A 185 10.85 -14.81 10.59
CA LEU A 185 10.93 -14.09 11.87
C LEU A 185 12.03 -14.66 12.80
N HIS A 186 12.52 -15.87 12.50
CA HIS A 186 13.56 -16.53 13.26
C HIS A 186 14.94 -16.56 12.59
N ASN A 187 15.07 -16.24 11.27
CA ASN A 187 16.31 -16.41 10.53
C ASN A 187 16.72 -15.23 9.63
N LEU A 188 16.08 -14.06 9.74
CA LEU A 188 16.53 -12.90 8.98
C LEU A 188 17.86 -12.38 9.52
N PRO A 189 18.82 -12.01 8.65
CA PRO A 189 20.00 -11.32 9.10
C PRO A 189 19.56 -10.07 9.89
N LYS A 190 20.13 -9.89 11.08
CA LYS A 190 19.93 -8.67 11.86
C LYS A 190 20.29 -7.49 10.96
N ALA A 191 19.46 -6.42 10.99
CA ALA A 191 19.83 -5.17 10.33
C ALA A 191 21.26 -4.81 10.77
N ASP A 192 22.14 -4.58 9.80
CA ASP A 192 23.51 -4.18 10.07
C ASP A 192 23.48 -2.84 10.83
N PRO A 193 23.94 -2.78 12.09
CA PRO A 193 23.90 -1.56 12.87
C PRO A 193 24.70 -0.41 12.21
N ASP A 194 25.75 -0.74 11.45
CA ASP A 194 26.59 0.24 10.79
C ASP A 194 25.94 0.82 9.53
N PHE A 195 25.01 0.08 8.90
CA PHE A 195 24.21 0.58 7.79
C PHE A 195 23.27 1.73 8.21
N MET A 196 22.84 1.74 9.48
CA MET A 196 21.95 2.78 10.02
C MET A 196 22.69 4.03 10.48
N GLN A 197 24.02 3.97 10.70
CA GLN A 197 24.82 5.08 11.25
C GLN A 197 25.49 5.95 10.17
N GLY A 198 25.53 5.54 8.93
CA GLY A 198 26.37 6.11 7.88
C GLY A 198 25.71 7.07 6.87
N ARG A 199 24.46 7.49 7.03
CA ARG A 199 23.83 8.41 6.06
C ARG A 199 23.14 9.59 6.72
N PRO A 200 23.30 10.82 6.14
CA PRO A 200 22.60 12.00 6.62
C PRO A 200 21.09 11.79 6.58
N GLU A 201 20.40 12.43 7.52
CA GLU A 201 18.95 12.44 7.62
C GLU A 201 18.33 12.75 6.26
N ILE A 202 17.70 11.75 5.67
CA ILE A 202 16.83 11.98 4.52
C ILE A 202 15.58 12.63 5.10
N ILE A 203 15.34 13.86 4.69
CA ILE A 203 14.11 14.59 4.98
C ILE A 203 12.96 13.68 4.52
N GLU A 204 12.26 13.09 5.48
CA GLU A 204 10.99 12.40 5.22
C GLU A 204 10.04 13.47 4.66
N LEU A 205 9.71 13.34 3.37
CA LEU A 205 8.47 13.92 2.87
C LEU A 205 7.32 13.07 3.44
N THR A 206 7.21 13.14 4.76
CA THR A 206 6.04 12.61 5.45
C THR A 206 4.91 13.56 5.11
N GLY A 207 3.97 13.08 4.31
CA GLY A 207 2.62 13.59 4.37
C GLY A 207 2.15 13.47 5.82
N GLY A 208 2.50 14.47 6.63
CA GLY A 208 2.14 14.52 8.04
C GLY A 208 0.66 14.75 8.15
N ALA A 209 -0.09 13.69 8.38
CA ALA A 209 -1.35 13.83 9.05
C ALA A 209 -1.05 14.21 10.50
N ARG A 210 -1.30 15.45 10.84
CA ARG A 210 -1.69 15.86 12.18
C ARG A 210 -3.19 15.87 12.27
#